data_5cd060d87b17ff2e992a7cb9927356f7
#
_entry.id   5cd060d87b17ff2e992a7cb9927356f7
#
_cell.length_a   1.000
_cell.length_b   1.000
_cell.length_c   1.000
_cell.angle_alpha   90.00
_cell.angle_beta   90.00
_cell.angle_gamma   90.00
#
_symmetry.space_group_name_H-M   'P 1'
#
loop_
_entity.id
_entity.type
_entity.pdbx_description
1 polymer ?
#
loop_
_entity_poly.entity_id
_entity_poly.type
_entity_poly.pdbx_seq_one_letter_code
_entity_poly.pdbx_strand_id
1 'polypeptide(L)'
;MRTCIALLALTCSISFVQSVHAEPKTILVFGDSLSDGFMLKRSEAYPALVAKKLRAAGLNFLVTNASASGGTTDGGLERLPPHLKHKIDILILELGINDAFRGVPTDEIQNNLQQIIDKVKAKNPNARVVIAGIQIPGYAADDYVSAFGQMFADLAVKNRATLVPYLLEGVAGNPSLNLADGIHPNAAGQKILAENVWRVVEPVAHEVAAH
;
A
#
# COMPACT_ATOMS: atom_id res chain seq x y z
N MET A 1 -21.26 -54.00 60.38
CA MET A 1 -20.41 -52.90 59.98
C MET A 1 -20.40 -52.84 58.45
N ARG A 2 -21.10 -51.86 57.83
CA ARG A 2 -21.10 -51.64 56.33
C ARG A 2 -20.33 -50.39 56.08
N THR A 3 -19.14 -50.56 55.42
CA THR A 3 -18.24 -49.49 55.04
C THR A 3 -18.72 -48.90 53.73
N CYS A 4 -19.21 -47.65 53.72
CA CYS A 4 -19.47 -46.90 52.46
C CYS A 4 -18.20 -46.29 51.95
N ILE A 5 -17.76 -46.67 50.76
CA ILE A 5 -16.69 -46.03 50.05
C ILE A 5 -17.32 -44.94 49.15
N ALA A 6 -17.07 -43.67 49.49
CA ALA A 6 -17.47 -42.55 48.64
C ALA A 6 -16.45 -42.36 47.51
N LEU A 7 -16.87 -42.57 46.24
CA LEU A 7 -16.11 -42.21 45.03
C LEU A 7 -16.20 -40.71 44.78
N LEU A 8 -15.09 -40.01 44.91
CA LEU A 8 -14.98 -38.60 44.53
C LEU A 8 -14.70 -38.54 43.00
N ALA A 9 -15.68 -38.15 42.23
CA ALA A 9 -15.51 -37.91 40.80
C ALA A 9 -14.91 -36.51 40.58
N LEU A 10 -13.64 -36.48 40.16
CA LEU A 10 -12.94 -35.25 39.80
C LEU A 10 -13.33 -34.84 38.35
N THR A 11 -14.23 -33.89 38.21
CA THR A 11 -14.62 -33.34 36.92
C THR A 11 -13.58 -32.33 36.45
N CYS A 12 -12.73 -32.72 35.49
CA CYS A 12 -11.77 -31.85 34.85
C CYS A 12 -12.52 -30.98 33.81
N SER A 13 -12.79 -29.72 34.14
CA SER A 13 -13.39 -28.76 33.18
C SER A 13 -12.32 -28.28 32.22
N ILE A 14 -12.34 -28.79 30.97
CA ILE A 14 -11.50 -28.29 29.89
C ILE A 14 -12.13 -27.00 29.38
N SER A 15 -11.56 -25.87 29.80
CA SER A 15 -11.90 -24.55 29.20
C SER A 15 -11.36 -24.48 27.80
N PHE A 16 -12.24 -24.56 26.80
CA PHE A 16 -11.91 -24.25 25.42
C PHE A 16 -11.70 -22.74 25.32
N VAL A 17 -10.44 -22.30 25.25
CA VAL A 17 -10.11 -20.93 24.87
C VAL A 17 -10.39 -20.81 23.38
N GLN A 18 -11.55 -20.26 23.03
CA GLN A 18 -11.84 -19.86 21.66
C GLN A 18 -10.90 -18.71 21.31
N SER A 19 -9.93 -18.98 20.45
CA SER A 19 -9.12 -17.92 19.84
C SER A 19 -10.05 -17.03 19.02
N VAL A 20 -10.39 -15.87 19.55
CA VAL A 20 -11.04 -14.82 18.78
C VAL A 20 -10.03 -14.37 17.73
N HIS A 21 -10.13 -14.90 16.52
CA HIS A 21 -9.35 -14.39 15.39
C HIS A 21 -9.91 -13.01 15.08
N ALA A 22 -9.15 -11.96 15.40
CA ALA A 22 -9.49 -10.60 15.02
C ALA A 22 -9.59 -10.53 13.48
N GLU A 23 -10.63 -9.87 13.00
CA GLU A 23 -10.82 -9.61 11.58
C GLU A 23 -9.56 -8.95 10.99
N PRO A 24 -9.13 -9.37 9.78
CA PRO A 24 -7.93 -8.81 9.17
C PRO A 24 -8.12 -7.31 8.93
N LYS A 25 -7.09 -6.53 9.23
CA LYS A 25 -7.00 -5.13 8.79
C LYS A 25 -6.80 -5.09 7.27
N THR A 26 -7.18 -3.99 6.65
CA THR A 26 -7.16 -3.87 5.19
C THR A 26 -6.15 -2.84 4.71
N ILE A 27 -5.30 -3.22 3.77
CA ILE A 27 -4.45 -2.32 2.99
C ILE A 27 -5.01 -2.21 1.58
N LEU A 28 -5.35 -1.01 1.15
CA LEU A 28 -5.66 -0.69 -0.24
C LEU A 28 -4.42 -0.12 -0.91
N VAL A 29 -3.87 -0.80 -1.91
CA VAL A 29 -2.87 -0.24 -2.82
C VAL A 29 -3.59 0.32 -4.01
N PHE A 30 -3.41 1.62 -4.25
CA PHE A 30 -4.11 2.38 -5.27
C PHE A 30 -3.12 3.16 -6.11
N GLY A 31 -2.78 2.61 -7.26
CA GLY A 31 -1.69 3.07 -8.09
C GLY A 31 -1.92 2.85 -9.58
N ASP A 32 -0.84 2.92 -10.33
CA ASP A 32 -0.81 2.68 -11.75
C ASP A 32 -0.07 1.37 -12.13
N SER A 33 0.66 1.37 -13.24
CA SER A 33 1.39 0.21 -13.75
C SER A 33 2.53 -0.26 -12.83
N LEU A 34 3.12 0.64 -12.05
CA LEU A 34 4.19 0.30 -11.11
C LEU A 34 3.67 -0.60 -9.99
N SER A 35 2.46 -0.30 -9.49
CA SER A 35 1.78 -1.07 -8.44
C SER A 35 0.97 -2.25 -9.01
N ASP A 36 0.41 -2.13 -10.22
CA ASP A 36 -0.30 -3.22 -10.88
C ASP A 36 0.61 -4.40 -11.22
N GLY A 37 1.89 -4.12 -11.49
CA GLY A 37 2.88 -5.09 -11.95
C GLY A 37 2.73 -5.36 -13.44
N PHE A 38 2.83 -4.28 -14.25
CA PHE A 38 2.68 -4.32 -15.70
C PHE A 38 3.44 -5.48 -16.35
N MET A 39 2.74 -6.27 -17.18
CA MET A 39 3.24 -7.48 -17.86
C MET A 39 3.76 -8.61 -16.93
N LEU A 40 3.54 -8.53 -15.63
CA LEU A 40 3.92 -9.56 -14.67
C LEU A 40 2.69 -10.31 -14.14
N LYS A 41 2.91 -11.45 -13.50
CA LYS A 41 1.86 -12.09 -12.71
C LYS A 41 1.56 -11.23 -11.48
N ARG A 42 0.30 -11.12 -11.10
CA ARG A 42 -0.10 -10.37 -9.89
C ARG A 42 0.67 -10.78 -8.62
N SER A 43 1.10 -12.05 -8.53
CA SER A 43 1.89 -12.56 -7.41
C SER A 43 3.33 -12.07 -7.38
N GLU A 44 3.82 -11.45 -8.46
CA GLU A 44 5.17 -10.90 -8.62
C GLU A 44 5.19 -9.38 -8.38
N ALA A 45 4.04 -8.71 -8.44
CA ALA A 45 3.91 -7.29 -8.15
C ALA A 45 4.20 -6.98 -6.67
N TYR A 46 4.80 -5.82 -6.38
CA TYR A 46 5.23 -5.48 -5.03
C TYR A 46 4.10 -5.52 -3.98
N PRO A 47 2.83 -5.20 -4.28
CA PRO A 47 1.77 -5.32 -3.28
C PRO A 47 1.57 -6.75 -2.78
N ALA A 48 1.69 -7.74 -3.68
CA ALA A 48 1.61 -9.15 -3.29
C ALA A 48 2.84 -9.60 -2.48
N LEU A 49 4.02 -9.03 -2.75
CA LEU A 49 5.24 -9.30 -2.00
C LEU A 49 5.16 -8.65 -0.61
N VAL A 50 4.63 -7.43 -0.47
CA VAL A 50 4.34 -6.79 0.82
C VAL A 50 3.33 -7.62 1.62
N ALA A 51 2.28 -8.16 0.98
CA ALA A 51 1.35 -9.07 1.65
C ALA A 51 2.04 -10.34 2.19
N LYS A 52 3.05 -10.87 1.50
CA LYS A 52 3.86 -12.00 2.01
C LYS A 52 4.69 -11.58 3.23
N LYS A 53 5.28 -10.37 3.21
CA LYS A 53 6.07 -9.83 4.33
C LYS A 53 5.21 -9.59 5.57
N LEU A 54 4.02 -9.01 5.41
CA LEU A 54 3.06 -8.84 6.51
C LEU A 54 2.73 -10.18 7.19
N ARG A 55 2.44 -11.22 6.40
CA ARG A 55 2.19 -12.57 6.95
C ARG A 55 3.41 -13.15 7.67
N ALA A 56 4.61 -12.96 7.10
CA ALA A 56 5.86 -13.44 7.72
C ALA A 56 6.16 -12.72 9.06
N ALA A 57 5.74 -11.45 9.17
CA ALA A 57 5.81 -10.66 10.41
C ALA A 57 4.67 -10.97 11.41
N GLY A 58 3.78 -11.92 11.11
CA GLY A 58 2.65 -12.26 11.97
C GLY A 58 1.53 -11.22 11.99
N LEU A 59 1.52 -10.29 11.02
CA LEU A 59 0.53 -9.22 10.90
C LEU A 59 -0.65 -9.67 10.03
N ASN A 60 -1.86 -9.64 10.61
CA ASN A 60 -3.08 -10.10 9.94
C ASN A 60 -3.69 -8.98 9.09
N PHE A 61 -3.21 -8.86 7.85
CA PHE A 61 -3.69 -7.87 6.88
C PHE A 61 -4.16 -8.53 5.58
N LEU A 62 -5.27 -8.03 5.05
CA LEU A 62 -5.71 -8.25 3.67
C LEU A 62 -5.18 -7.11 2.79
N VAL A 63 -4.33 -7.43 1.82
CA VAL A 63 -3.82 -6.45 0.85
C VAL A 63 -4.61 -6.56 -0.44
N THR A 64 -5.32 -5.50 -0.80
CA THR A 64 -6.05 -5.37 -2.06
C THR A 64 -5.26 -4.46 -3.00
N ASN A 65 -4.79 -5.02 -4.13
CA ASN A 65 -4.20 -4.23 -5.20
C ASN A 65 -5.29 -3.79 -6.16
N ALA A 66 -5.68 -2.51 -6.07
CA ALA A 66 -6.65 -1.85 -6.92
C ALA A 66 -5.99 -0.89 -7.93
N SER A 67 -4.75 -1.16 -8.27
CA SER A 67 -3.99 -0.38 -9.26
C SER A 67 -4.39 -0.74 -10.68
N ALA A 68 -4.19 0.20 -11.61
CA ALA A 68 -4.53 0.04 -13.01
C ALA A 68 -3.42 0.62 -13.91
N SER A 69 -2.83 -0.21 -14.77
CA SER A 69 -1.78 0.22 -15.69
C SER A 69 -2.25 1.38 -16.57
N GLY A 70 -1.40 2.41 -16.72
CA GLY A 70 -1.72 3.64 -17.44
C GLY A 70 -2.63 4.62 -16.69
N GLY A 71 -2.97 4.31 -15.42
CA GLY A 71 -3.85 5.13 -14.59
C GLY A 71 -3.28 6.51 -14.31
N THR A 72 -4.10 7.54 -14.51
CA THR A 72 -3.83 8.93 -14.10
C THR A 72 -4.48 9.22 -12.76
N THR A 73 -4.18 10.38 -12.19
CA THR A 73 -4.81 10.84 -10.94
C THR A 73 -6.29 11.12 -11.12
N ASP A 74 -6.70 11.70 -12.25
CA ASP A 74 -8.11 11.91 -12.59
C ASP A 74 -8.86 10.58 -12.78
N GLY A 75 -8.32 9.66 -13.60
CA GLY A 75 -8.85 8.29 -13.71
C GLY A 75 -8.86 7.54 -12.38
N GLY A 76 -7.94 7.89 -11.47
CA GLY A 76 -7.95 7.44 -10.08
C GLY A 76 -9.21 7.90 -9.33
N LEU A 77 -9.57 9.18 -9.45
CA LEU A 77 -10.80 9.71 -8.83
C LEU A 77 -12.06 9.02 -9.35
N GLU A 78 -12.13 8.74 -10.65
CA GLU A 78 -13.26 8.06 -11.27
C GLU A 78 -13.42 6.61 -10.78
N ARG A 79 -12.33 5.85 -10.63
CA ARG A 79 -12.34 4.44 -10.23
C ARG A 79 -12.32 4.18 -8.72
N LEU A 80 -12.14 5.23 -7.88
CA LEU A 80 -12.08 5.10 -6.43
C LEU A 80 -13.39 4.63 -5.76
N PRO A 81 -14.60 5.11 -6.17
CA PRO A 81 -15.85 4.89 -5.42
C PRO A 81 -16.19 3.44 -5.08
N PRO A 82 -15.98 2.42 -5.93
CA PRO A 82 -16.23 1.03 -5.57
C PRO A 82 -15.40 0.54 -4.38
N HIS A 83 -14.16 1.01 -4.25
CA HIS A 83 -13.23 0.61 -3.19
C HIS A 83 -13.59 1.23 -1.84
N LEU A 84 -14.27 2.38 -1.83
CA LEU A 84 -14.76 3.04 -0.62
C LEU A 84 -15.94 2.32 0.07
N LYS A 85 -16.48 1.27 -0.53
CA LYS A 85 -17.50 0.41 0.07
C LYS A 85 -16.93 -0.55 1.13
N HIS A 86 -15.64 -0.72 1.15
CA HIS A 86 -14.92 -1.59 2.06
C HIS A 86 -14.13 -0.77 3.06
N LYS A 87 -13.87 -1.35 4.22
CA LYS A 87 -13.00 -0.72 5.22
C LYS A 87 -11.58 -0.62 4.67
N ILE A 88 -10.94 0.53 4.91
CA ILE A 88 -9.54 0.78 4.55
C ILE A 88 -8.83 1.22 5.83
N ASP A 89 -7.91 0.41 6.33
CA ASP A 89 -7.09 0.75 7.49
C ASP A 89 -5.79 1.44 7.07
N ILE A 90 -5.23 1.05 5.91
CA ILE A 90 -4.07 1.71 5.31
C ILE A 90 -4.34 1.92 3.82
N LEU A 91 -4.13 3.14 3.32
CA LEU A 91 -4.06 3.46 1.91
C LEU A 91 -2.59 3.59 1.51
N ILE A 92 -2.14 2.84 0.49
CA ILE A 92 -0.88 3.08 -0.22
C ILE A 92 -1.26 3.73 -1.55
N LEU A 93 -0.93 5.02 -1.69
CA LEU A 93 -1.27 5.83 -2.87
C LEU A 93 -0.02 6.03 -3.74
N GLU A 94 -0.10 5.56 -4.98
CA GLU A 94 0.98 5.60 -5.97
C GLU A 94 0.38 5.97 -7.32
N LEU A 95 0.35 7.24 -7.68
CA LEU A 95 -0.16 7.79 -8.94
C LEU A 95 0.54 9.09 -9.29
N GLY A 96 0.51 9.46 -10.56
CA GLY A 96 0.94 10.76 -11.05
C GLY A 96 1.96 10.70 -12.18
N ILE A 97 2.69 9.59 -12.36
CA ILE A 97 3.70 9.50 -13.42
C ILE A 97 3.06 9.57 -14.82
N ASN A 98 1.89 8.97 -15.00
CA ASN A 98 1.17 9.02 -16.27
C ASN A 98 0.61 10.41 -16.57
N ASP A 99 0.24 11.17 -15.54
CA ASP A 99 -0.13 12.58 -15.65
C ASP A 99 1.06 13.39 -16.12
N ALA A 100 2.22 13.21 -15.49
CA ALA A 100 3.44 13.91 -15.83
C ALA A 100 3.89 13.63 -17.29
N PHE A 101 3.80 12.39 -17.74
CA PHE A 101 4.09 12.04 -19.14
C PHE A 101 3.11 12.67 -20.14
N ARG A 102 1.94 13.06 -19.69
CA ARG A 102 0.93 13.78 -20.49
C ARG A 102 1.02 15.30 -20.34
N GLY A 103 1.96 15.80 -19.56
CA GLY A 103 2.17 17.24 -19.34
C GLY A 103 1.10 17.89 -18.48
N VAL A 104 0.41 17.12 -17.63
CA VAL A 104 -0.58 17.66 -16.67
C VAL A 104 0.16 18.55 -15.65
N PRO A 105 -0.35 19.75 -15.34
CA PRO A 105 0.24 20.62 -14.33
C PRO A 105 0.37 19.93 -12.96
N THR A 106 1.47 20.19 -12.26
CA THR A 106 1.77 19.50 -10.98
C THR A 106 0.78 19.84 -9.87
N ASP A 107 0.21 21.04 -9.88
CA ASP A 107 -0.85 21.47 -8.95
C ASP A 107 -2.16 20.73 -9.20
N GLU A 108 -2.49 20.41 -10.45
CA GLU A 108 -3.65 19.58 -10.78
C GLU A 108 -3.45 18.14 -10.30
N ILE A 109 -2.27 17.55 -10.56
CA ILE A 109 -1.90 16.22 -10.06
C ILE A 109 -2.02 16.18 -8.53
N GLN A 110 -1.42 17.15 -7.85
CA GLN A 110 -1.44 17.26 -6.40
C GLN A 110 -2.87 17.40 -5.85
N ASN A 111 -3.71 18.20 -6.50
CA ASN A 111 -5.10 18.38 -6.12
C ASN A 111 -5.91 17.09 -6.26
N ASN A 112 -5.72 16.34 -7.34
CA ASN A 112 -6.39 15.06 -7.55
C ASN A 112 -5.96 14.02 -6.51
N LEU A 113 -4.66 13.92 -6.20
CA LEU A 113 -4.16 13.06 -5.13
C LEU A 113 -4.74 13.44 -3.77
N GLN A 114 -4.83 14.74 -3.47
CA GLN A 114 -5.47 15.23 -2.24
C GLN A 114 -6.94 14.82 -2.16
N GLN A 115 -7.70 14.96 -3.25
CA GLN A 115 -9.10 14.54 -3.29
C GLN A 115 -9.28 13.03 -3.07
N ILE A 116 -8.36 12.18 -3.60
CA ILE A 116 -8.35 10.74 -3.33
C ILE A 116 -8.19 10.50 -1.82
N ILE A 117 -7.21 11.15 -1.19
CA ILE A 117 -6.96 11.03 0.26
C ILE A 117 -8.19 11.48 1.06
N ASP A 118 -8.77 12.62 0.71
CA ASP A 118 -9.94 13.18 1.39
C ASP A 118 -11.16 12.25 1.32
N LYS A 119 -11.42 11.68 0.13
CA LYS A 119 -12.52 10.71 -0.06
C LYS A 119 -12.30 9.43 0.75
N VAL A 120 -11.06 8.93 0.83
CA VAL A 120 -10.73 7.77 1.67
C VAL A 120 -10.94 8.10 3.14
N LYS A 121 -10.39 9.22 3.64
CA LYS A 121 -10.53 9.65 5.04
C LYS A 121 -11.98 9.97 5.42
N ALA A 122 -12.77 10.51 4.51
CA ALA A 122 -14.20 10.78 4.77
C ALA A 122 -14.99 9.49 5.07
N LYS A 123 -14.62 8.36 4.46
CA LYS A 123 -15.24 7.05 4.70
C LYS A 123 -14.53 6.24 5.79
N ASN A 124 -13.23 6.47 5.96
CA ASN A 124 -12.36 5.76 6.89
C ASN A 124 -11.51 6.78 7.66
N PRO A 125 -12.09 7.48 8.68
CA PRO A 125 -11.42 8.58 9.37
C PRO A 125 -10.08 8.22 10.02
N ASN A 126 -9.93 6.95 10.42
CA ASN A 126 -8.72 6.43 11.07
C ASN A 126 -7.73 5.80 10.07
N ALA A 127 -8.01 5.85 8.76
CA ALA A 127 -7.11 5.29 7.75
C ALA A 127 -5.75 6.01 7.80
N ARG A 128 -4.68 5.21 7.89
CA ARG A 128 -3.32 5.69 7.71
C ARG A 128 -3.03 5.81 6.22
N VAL A 129 -2.34 6.85 5.84
CA VAL A 129 -1.97 7.09 4.44
C VAL A 129 -0.48 6.93 4.28
N VAL A 130 -0.08 6.14 3.31
CA VAL A 130 1.30 5.99 2.83
C VAL A 130 1.32 6.50 1.40
N ILE A 131 2.15 7.49 1.12
CA ILE A 131 2.32 8.05 -0.22
C ILE A 131 3.61 7.48 -0.79
N ALA A 132 3.54 6.88 -1.98
CA ALA A 132 4.71 6.43 -2.70
C ALA A 132 5.18 7.54 -3.65
N GLY A 133 6.28 8.19 -3.31
CA GLY A 133 6.89 9.24 -4.12
C GLY A 133 7.48 8.67 -5.40
N ILE A 134 7.34 9.44 -6.48
CA ILE A 134 7.86 9.13 -7.81
C ILE A 134 8.73 10.30 -8.28
N GLN A 135 9.73 9.99 -9.10
CA GLN A 135 10.57 10.99 -9.73
C GLN A 135 10.50 10.82 -11.25
N ILE A 136 10.54 11.94 -11.98
CA ILE A 136 10.59 11.94 -13.43
C ILE A 136 12.07 11.97 -13.85
N PRO A 137 12.49 11.19 -14.87
CA PRO A 137 13.81 11.37 -15.46
C PRO A 137 14.00 12.79 -16.00
N GLY A 138 15.24 13.30 -15.97
CA GLY A 138 15.59 14.69 -16.25
C GLY A 138 15.49 15.15 -17.72
N TYR A 139 14.47 14.73 -18.46
CA TYR A 139 14.14 15.22 -19.80
C TYR A 139 12.98 16.22 -19.85
N ALA A 140 12.33 16.48 -18.72
CA ALA A 140 11.36 17.56 -18.56
C ALA A 140 12.07 18.84 -18.09
N ALA A 141 11.38 19.99 -18.13
CA ALA A 141 11.91 21.23 -17.58
C ALA A 141 12.24 21.08 -16.08
N ASP A 142 13.39 21.58 -15.65
CA ASP A 142 13.92 21.41 -14.30
C ASP A 142 12.92 21.83 -13.22
N ASP A 143 12.19 22.95 -13.46
CA ASP A 143 11.14 23.42 -12.53
C ASP A 143 9.98 22.42 -12.38
N TYR A 144 9.57 21.79 -13.50
CA TYR A 144 8.51 20.79 -13.47
C TYR A 144 8.96 19.53 -12.74
N VAL A 145 10.20 19.04 -13.03
CA VAL A 145 10.78 17.87 -12.34
C VAL A 145 10.86 18.10 -10.84
N SER A 146 11.34 19.28 -10.44
CA SER A 146 11.46 19.67 -9.04
C SER A 146 10.09 19.75 -8.35
N ALA A 147 9.12 20.43 -8.98
CA ALA A 147 7.77 20.57 -8.45
C ALA A 147 7.05 19.20 -8.35
N PHE A 148 7.22 18.33 -9.36
CA PHE A 148 6.64 16.98 -9.34
C PHE A 148 7.19 16.13 -8.19
N GLY A 149 8.51 16.13 -7.99
CA GLY A 149 9.10 15.40 -6.86
C GLY A 149 8.67 15.95 -5.50
N GLN A 150 8.63 17.29 -5.36
CA GLN A 150 8.30 17.96 -4.12
C GLN A 150 6.84 17.77 -3.69
N MET A 151 5.88 17.69 -4.63
CA MET A 151 4.45 17.58 -4.31
C MET A 151 4.11 16.37 -3.43
N PHE A 152 4.83 15.26 -3.54
CA PHE A 152 4.61 14.08 -2.70
C PHE A 152 4.99 14.33 -1.25
N ALA A 153 6.10 15.05 -1.02
CA ALA A 153 6.51 15.44 0.33
C ALA A 153 5.52 16.43 0.95
N ASP A 154 5.05 17.40 0.17
CA ASP A 154 4.06 18.38 0.61
C ASP A 154 2.72 17.72 0.97
N LEU A 155 2.26 16.77 0.14
CA LEU A 155 1.06 15.97 0.42
C LEU A 155 1.24 15.14 1.71
N ALA A 156 2.42 14.54 1.91
CA ALA A 156 2.69 13.75 3.10
C ALA A 156 2.63 14.62 4.37
N VAL A 157 3.27 15.77 4.37
CA VAL A 157 3.22 16.74 5.48
C VAL A 157 1.80 17.19 5.74
N LYS A 158 1.08 17.67 4.71
CA LYS A 158 -0.29 18.18 4.81
C LYS A 158 -1.26 17.17 5.41
N ASN A 159 -1.11 15.90 5.06
CA ASN A 159 -2.02 14.82 5.46
C ASN A 159 -1.55 14.03 6.68
N ARG A 160 -0.40 14.35 7.27
CA ARG A 160 0.29 13.52 8.29
C ARG A 160 0.45 12.09 7.79
N ALA A 161 0.75 11.95 6.51
CA ALA A 161 0.96 10.67 5.85
C ALA A 161 2.43 10.25 5.96
N THR A 162 2.67 8.96 5.88
CA THR A 162 4.03 8.44 5.79
C THR A 162 4.46 8.45 4.32
N LEU A 163 5.70 8.81 4.03
CA LEU A 163 6.23 8.91 2.67
C LEU A 163 7.23 7.78 2.39
N VAL A 164 7.05 7.05 1.30
CA VAL A 164 8.13 6.35 0.62
C VAL A 164 8.81 7.39 -0.27
N PRO A 165 10.02 7.85 0.04
CA PRO A 165 10.60 9.02 -0.64
C PRO A 165 10.76 8.84 -2.14
N TYR A 166 11.15 7.64 -2.57
CA TYR A 166 11.26 7.25 -3.96
C TYR A 166 10.98 5.76 -4.14
N LEU A 167 9.84 5.44 -4.76
CA LEU A 167 9.40 4.06 -4.96
C LEU A 167 10.41 3.24 -5.79
N LEU A 168 10.96 3.84 -6.84
CA LEU A 168 11.88 3.19 -7.79
C LEU A 168 13.37 3.29 -7.37
N GLU A 169 13.65 3.62 -6.10
CA GLU A 169 15.03 3.66 -5.61
C GLU A 169 15.75 2.34 -5.85
N GLY A 170 16.94 2.41 -6.48
CA GLY A 170 17.76 1.26 -6.84
C GLY A 170 17.26 0.45 -8.04
N VAL A 171 16.15 0.86 -8.69
CA VAL A 171 15.55 0.16 -9.84
C VAL A 171 15.57 1.02 -11.09
N ALA A 172 15.19 2.31 -10.98
CA ALA A 172 15.12 3.18 -12.14
C ALA A 172 16.46 3.26 -12.88
N GLY A 173 16.40 3.18 -14.22
CA GLY A 173 17.58 3.24 -15.07
C GLY A 173 18.49 1.99 -15.07
N ASN A 174 18.14 0.94 -14.34
CA ASN A 174 18.89 -0.32 -14.34
C ASN A 174 18.24 -1.34 -15.30
N PRO A 175 18.84 -1.65 -16.47
CA PRO A 175 18.24 -2.56 -17.44
C PRO A 175 18.00 -3.98 -16.92
N SER A 176 18.79 -4.44 -15.92
CA SER A 176 18.61 -5.79 -15.33
C SER A 176 17.39 -5.89 -14.41
N LEU A 177 16.84 -4.74 -13.99
CA LEU A 177 15.72 -4.64 -13.04
C LEU A 177 14.43 -4.12 -13.69
N ASN A 178 14.51 -3.74 -14.98
CA ASN A 178 13.37 -3.24 -15.74
C ASN A 178 13.03 -4.18 -16.91
N LEU A 179 11.83 -4.06 -17.44
CA LEU A 179 11.41 -4.67 -18.70
C LEU A 179 12.16 -4.00 -19.88
N ALA A 180 11.99 -4.54 -21.07
CA ALA A 180 12.67 -4.04 -22.27
C ALA A 180 12.33 -2.58 -22.61
N ASP A 181 11.23 -2.04 -22.07
CA ASP A 181 10.85 -0.63 -22.22
C ASP A 181 11.71 0.34 -21.39
N GLY A 182 12.50 -0.19 -20.44
CA GLY A 182 13.36 0.61 -19.56
C GLY A 182 12.62 1.41 -18.49
N ILE A 183 11.30 1.28 -18.40
CA ILE A 183 10.41 2.06 -17.54
C ILE A 183 9.84 1.19 -16.40
N HIS A 184 9.26 0.04 -16.77
CA HIS A 184 8.55 -0.80 -15.82
C HIS A 184 9.48 -1.81 -15.16
N PRO A 185 9.47 -1.93 -13.82
CA PRO A 185 10.25 -2.95 -13.12
C PRO A 185 9.86 -4.37 -13.54
N ASN A 186 10.85 -5.21 -13.80
CA ASN A 186 10.65 -6.65 -13.97
C ASN A 186 10.45 -7.34 -12.59
N ALA A 187 10.31 -8.66 -12.55
CA ALA A 187 10.08 -9.40 -11.30
C ALA A 187 11.21 -9.20 -10.26
N ALA A 188 12.45 -8.94 -10.68
CA ALA A 188 13.56 -8.63 -9.77
C ALA A 188 13.44 -7.19 -9.24
N GLY A 189 13.10 -6.23 -10.10
CA GLY A 189 12.81 -4.84 -9.71
C GLY A 189 11.64 -4.75 -8.73
N GLN A 190 10.55 -5.50 -8.97
CA GLN A 190 9.40 -5.52 -8.07
C GLN A 190 9.75 -6.00 -6.65
N LYS A 191 10.75 -6.85 -6.47
CA LYS A 191 11.24 -7.24 -5.15
C LYS A 191 11.89 -6.06 -4.43
N ILE A 192 12.64 -5.22 -5.16
CA ILE A 192 13.25 -4.02 -4.59
C ILE A 192 12.18 -2.99 -4.24
N LEU A 193 11.18 -2.77 -5.11
CA LEU A 193 10.02 -1.93 -4.77
C LEU A 193 9.34 -2.42 -3.48
N ALA A 194 9.17 -3.73 -3.33
CA ALA A 194 8.58 -4.29 -2.12
C ALA A 194 9.42 -3.98 -0.86
N GLU A 195 10.75 -3.97 -0.95
CA GLU A 195 11.62 -3.56 0.16
C GLU A 195 11.50 -2.06 0.45
N ASN A 196 11.49 -1.22 -0.59
CA ASN A 196 11.34 0.23 -0.42
C ASN A 196 10.01 0.57 0.28
N VAL A 197 8.93 -0.08 -0.11
CA VAL A 197 7.61 0.10 0.52
C VAL A 197 7.57 -0.53 1.91
N TRP A 198 8.17 -1.71 2.11
CA TRP A 198 8.15 -2.43 3.37
C TRP A 198 8.77 -1.64 4.52
N ARG A 199 9.94 -1.02 4.30
CA ARG A 199 10.62 -0.18 5.31
C ARG A 199 9.70 0.87 5.93
N VAL A 200 8.70 1.31 5.18
CA VAL A 200 7.76 2.38 5.56
C VAL A 200 6.44 1.81 6.07
N VAL A 201 5.95 0.74 5.43
CA VAL A 201 4.64 0.14 5.77
C VAL A 201 4.71 -0.70 7.04
N GLU A 202 5.82 -1.39 7.31
CA GLU A 202 5.96 -2.26 8.49
C GLU A 202 5.64 -1.54 9.80
N PRO A 203 6.28 -0.39 10.15
CA PRO A 203 5.95 0.32 11.38
C PRO A 203 4.50 0.81 11.41
N VAL A 204 3.96 1.30 10.27
CA VAL A 204 2.55 1.73 10.19
C VAL A 204 1.60 0.56 10.42
N ALA A 205 1.92 -0.63 9.87
CA ALA A 205 1.11 -1.81 10.04
C ALA A 205 1.12 -2.30 11.51
N HIS A 206 2.25 -2.24 12.19
CA HIS A 206 2.33 -2.54 13.63
C HIS A 206 1.46 -1.59 14.45
N GLU A 207 1.51 -0.28 14.19
CA GLU A 207 0.67 0.70 14.86
C GLU A 207 -0.83 0.40 14.63
N VAL A 208 -1.23 0.12 13.38
CA VAL A 208 -2.63 -0.17 13.02
C VAL A 208 -3.11 -1.49 13.61
N ALA A 209 -2.24 -2.50 13.70
CA ALA A 209 -2.58 -3.80 14.29
C ALA A 209 -2.77 -3.74 15.81
N ALA A 210 -2.19 -2.74 16.49
CA ALA A 210 -2.31 -2.56 17.94
C ALA A 210 -3.64 -1.92 18.38
N HIS A 211 -4.46 -1.43 17.45
CA HIS A 211 -5.75 -0.77 17.65
C HIS A 211 -6.89 -1.49 16.94
#